data_cca9cd82d5501b0db9427e8de0f98be9
#
_entry.id   cca9cd82d5501b0db9427e8de0f98be9
#
_cell.length_a   1.000
_cell.length_b   1.000
_cell.length_c   1.000
_cell.angle_alpha   90.00
_cell.angle_beta   90.00
_cell.angle_gamma   90.00
#
_symmetry.space_group_name_H-M   'P 1'
#
loop_
_entity.id
_entity.type
_entity.pdbx_description
1 polymer ?
#
loop_
_entity_poly.entity_id
_entity_poly.type
_entity_poly.pdbx_seq_one_letter_code
_entity_poly.pdbx_strand_id
1 'polypeptide(L)'
;VVTSTIPDGPSEAAGLLPGDRIIAVNDSSIIGLTSLDIQNLIMGPVGTDVDVTVVRRRVTDSINFSITRAKIPLYSIDSSYMLDDQTGFLRIGRFAMTTHQEFVEKVSELKAQGMKRLIIDLRGNPGGNKQTAVMVADEMLGGTGVIVSTEGRVERENEVDQITAGGILTEESVMILVDESSASGSEILAGALQDHDRAMIVGRRTFGKGLVQRPFQMRDGSVIQMTVARYFMPSGRLIQTPYADGDLEDYYRDKFEDMEQATYNPAEYLSEIPDSLKFKTANGRDVFGGGGVMPDRVIAPDSTSALSAPIVQNSIARGYAFLFMRNLFDIQGEELRSRWVEDQDGFLSQFKVDPAMWQDYLQFAQNEGLTIGEGEDSFSMDEVNQARSTMETIIKARMAQRLFRSEAWYPVFNQMDPVIEEAMLLWSEANSINSLGN
;
A
#
# COMPACT_ATOMS: atom_id res chain seq x y z
N VAL A 1 -4.29 -21.90 10.05
CA VAL A 1 -5.53 -21.59 9.33
C VAL A 1 -5.18 -20.79 8.09
N VAL A 2 -5.78 -21.12 6.94
CA VAL A 2 -5.65 -20.36 5.70
C VAL A 2 -6.43 -19.05 5.88
N THR A 3 -5.73 -17.92 5.84
CA THR A 3 -6.37 -16.59 5.96
C THR A 3 -6.93 -16.13 4.62
N SER A 4 -6.15 -16.33 3.55
CA SER A 4 -6.53 -16.11 2.15
C SER A 4 -5.65 -16.99 1.25
N THR A 5 -6.10 -17.26 0.05
CA THR A 5 -5.26 -17.76 -1.05
C THR A 5 -4.71 -16.58 -1.84
N ILE A 6 -3.57 -16.78 -2.48
CA ILE A 6 -3.02 -15.77 -3.40
C ILE A 6 -3.76 -15.93 -4.74
N PRO A 7 -4.34 -14.86 -5.31
CA PRO A 7 -5.02 -14.92 -6.58
C PRO A 7 -4.13 -15.53 -7.68
N ASP A 8 -4.75 -16.35 -8.51
CA ASP A 8 -4.09 -17.08 -9.60
C ASP A 8 -2.94 -18.00 -9.16
N GLY A 9 -2.88 -18.25 -7.84
CA GLY A 9 -1.89 -19.13 -7.21
C GLY A 9 -2.32 -20.61 -7.22
N PRO A 10 -1.37 -21.54 -7.07
CA PRO A 10 -1.65 -22.98 -7.11
C PRO A 10 -2.59 -23.44 -5.99
N SER A 11 -2.59 -22.82 -4.84
CA SER A 11 -3.50 -23.15 -3.73
C SER A 11 -4.95 -22.78 -4.03
N GLU A 12 -5.16 -21.63 -4.69
CA GLU A 12 -6.50 -21.22 -5.15
C GLU A 12 -7.00 -22.18 -6.24
N ALA A 13 -6.15 -22.46 -7.24
CA ALA A 13 -6.46 -23.37 -8.32
C ALA A 13 -6.80 -24.79 -7.84
N ALA A 14 -6.17 -25.25 -6.74
CA ALA A 14 -6.46 -26.53 -6.10
C ALA A 14 -7.78 -26.51 -5.30
N GLY A 15 -8.36 -25.34 -5.03
CA GLY A 15 -9.64 -25.22 -4.28
C GLY A 15 -9.49 -25.09 -2.78
N LEU A 16 -8.29 -24.69 -2.27
CA LEU A 16 -8.16 -24.26 -0.88
C LEU A 16 -8.99 -22.99 -0.66
N LEU A 17 -9.65 -22.93 0.47
CA LEU A 17 -10.49 -21.80 0.83
C LEU A 17 -9.97 -21.10 2.08
N PRO A 18 -10.18 -19.79 2.18
CA PRO A 18 -10.00 -19.09 3.45
C PRO A 18 -10.86 -19.72 4.55
N GLY A 19 -10.26 -20.02 5.71
CA GLY A 19 -10.88 -20.74 6.83
C GLY A 19 -10.45 -22.20 6.94
N ASP A 20 -9.91 -22.82 5.90
CA ASP A 20 -9.35 -24.18 5.96
C ASP A 20 -8.27 -24.27 7.02
N ARG A 21 -8.27 -25.33 7.79
CA ARG A 21 -7.26 -25.61 8.83
C ARG A 21 -6.35 -26.71 8.34
N ILE A 22 -5.16 -26.36 7.92
CA ILE A 22 -4.16 -27.34 7.52
C ILE A 22 -3.77 -28.15 8.77
N ILE A 23 -3.84 -29.48 8.66
CA ILE A 23 -3.51 -30.42 9.75
C ILE A 23 -2.33 -31.31 9.40
N ALA A 24 -2.06 -31.56 8.11
CA ALA A 24 -0.91 -32.33 7.66
C ALA A 24 -0.39 -31.80 6.31
N VAL A 25 0.90 -32.06 6.06
CA VAL A 25 1.59 -31.82 4.78
C VAL A 25 2.38 -33.10 4.45
N ASN A 26 2.19 -33.67 3.24
CA ASN A 26 2.76 -34.95 2.83
C ASN A 26 2.59 -36.04 3.90
N ASP A 27 1.37 -36.23 4.36
CA ASP A 27 0.96 -37.18 5.43
C ASP A 27 1.61 -36.95 6.80
N SER A 28 2.41 -35.90 6.96
CA SER A 28 3.03 -35.54 8.23
C SER A 28 2.22 -34.49 8.97
N SER A 29 1.84 -34.76 10.22
CA SER A 29 1.10 -33.77 11.04
C SER A 29 1.93 -32.51 11.25
N ILE A 30 1.28 -31.35 11.09
CA ILE A 30 1.88 -30.04 11.36
C ILE A 30 1.46 -29.45 12.72
N ILE A 31 0.71 -30.20 13.53
CA ILE A 31 0.24 -29.72 14.84
C ILE A 31 1.45 -29.54 15.77
N GLY A 32 1.60 -28.33 16.31
CA GLY A 32 2.71 -27.97 17.19
C GLY A 32 3.98 -27.47 16.47
N LEU A 33 4.00 -27.44 15.16
CA LEU A 33 5.10 -26.86 14.37
C LEU A 33 5.01 -25.34 14.32
N THR A 34 6.16 -24.67 14.15
CA THR A 34 6.21 -23.23 13.92
C THR A 34 5.76 -22.88 12.50
N SER A 35 5.37 -21.62 12.27
CA SER A 35 5.01 -21.17 10.91
C SER A 35 6.14 -21.34 9.89
N LEU A 36 7.39 -21.20 10.34
CA LEU A 36 8.56 -21.39 9.49
C LEU A 36 8.74 -22.87 9.09
N ASP A 37 8.54 -23.79 10.03
CA ASP A 37 8.61 -25.23 9.75
C ASP A 37 7.54 -25.65 8.75
N ILE A 38 6.31 -25.14 8.92
CA ILE A 38 5.19 -25.38 8.00
C ILE A 38 5.51 -24.81 6.61
N GLN A 39 6.03 -23.60 6.55
CA GLN A 39 6.44 -22.98 5.28
C GLN A 39 7.50 -23.82 4.55
N ASN A 40 8.50 -24.31 5.26
CA ASN A 40 9.56 -25.15 4.69
C ASN A 40 9.03 -26.49 4.15
N LEU A 41 7.98 -27.05 4.77
CA LEU A 41 7.33 -28.27 4.28
C LEU A 41 6.50 -28.02 3.00
N ILE A 42 5.85 -26.88 2.91
CA ILE A 42 5.01 -26.51 1.75
C ILE A 42 5.87 -26.07 0.57
N MET A 43 6.93 -25.29 0.81
CA MET A 43 7.84 -24.84 -0.24
C MET A 43 8.65 -25.98 -0.85
N GLY A 44 9.05 -25.81 -2.10
CA GLY A 44 9.88 -26.78 -2.82
C GLY A 44 10.09 -26.39 -4.29
N PRO A 45 10.75 -27.23 -5.09
CA PRO A 45 11.00 -26.94 -6.50
C PRO A 45 9.70 -26.79 -7.30
N VAL A 46 9.66 -25.84 -8.22
CA VAL A 46 8.53 -25.62 -9.13
C VAL A 46 8.28 -26.89 -9.95
N GLY A 47 7.00 -27.24 -10.12
CA GLY A 47 6.56 -28.43 -10.84
C GLY A 47 6.52 -29.71 -10.01
N THR A 48 6.90 -29.66 -8.72
CA THR A 48 6.71 -30.79 -7.80
C THR A 48 5.41 -30.66 -7.04
N ASP A 49 4.81 -31.76 -6.62
CA ASP A 49 3.56 -31.77 -5.89
C ASP A 49 3.80 -31.73 -4.38
N VAL A 50 2.84 -31.16 -3.67
CA VAL A 50 2.72 -31.21 -2.21
C VAL A 50 1.28 -31.55 -1.84
N ASP A 51 1.12 -32.55 -0.99
CA ASP A 51 -0.19 -32.94 -0.48
C ASP A 51 -0.48 -32.17 0.82
N VAL A 52 -1.63 -31.47 0.84
CA VAL A 52 -2.06 -30.65 1.97
C VAL A 52 -3.41 -31.17 2.45
N THR A 53 -3.43 -31.71 3.68
CA THR A 53 -4.66 -32.16 4.31
C THR A 53 -5.24 -31.07 5.20
N VAL A 54 -6.51 -30.75 4.98
CA VAL A 54 -7.22 -29.73 5.76
C VAL A 54 -8.48 -30.26 6.42
N VAL A 55 -8.88 -29.59 7.50
CA VAL A 55 -10.22 -29.70 8.08
C VAL A 55 -10.98 -28.44 7.72
N ARG A 56 -12.11 -28.61 7.04
CA ARG A 56 -13.04 -27.53 6.67
C ARG A 56 -14.27 -27.65 7.56
N ARG A 57 -14.69 -26.54 8.15
CA ARG A 57 -15.87 -26.53 9.03
C ARG A 57 -17.09 -27.02 8.27
N ARG A 58 -17.95 -27.80 8.93
CA ARG A 58 -19.15 -28.49 8.38
C ARG A 58 -18.87 -29.61 7.36
N VAL A 59 -17.62 -29.92 7.10
CA VAL A 59 -17.24 -31.13 6.37
C VAL A 59 -16.73 -32.14 7.40
N THR A 60 -17.35 -33.32 7.43
CA THR A 60 -17.06 -34.35 8.46
C THR A 60 -15.66 -34.95 8.28
N ASP A 61 -15.27 -35.15 7.02
CA ASP A 61 -13.98 -35.77 6.69
C ASP A 61 -12.93 -34.70 6.36
N SER A 62 -11.67 -35.02 6.59
CA SER A 62 -10.56 -34.19 6.11
C SER A 62 -10.51 -34.21 4.58
N ILE A 63 -10.13 -33.08 4.00
CA ILE A 63 -9.98 -32.92 2.55
C ILE A 63 -8.49 -32.91 2.24
N ASN A 64 -8.08 -33.70 1.25
CA ASN A 64 -6.72 -33.70 0.76
C ASN A 64 -6.64 -32.96 -0.59
N PHE A 65 -5.69 -32.03 -0.70
CA PHE A 65 -5.39 -31.28 -1.91
C PHE A 65 -3.97 -31.60 -2.36
N SER A 66 -3.82 -32.14 -3.57
CA SER A 66 -2.53 -32.25 -4.22
C SER A 66 -2.27 -30.98 -5.02
N ILE A 67 -1.25 -30.22 -4.61
CA ILE A 67 -0.95 -28.88 -5.15
C ILE A 67 0.39 -28.95 -5.88
N THR A 68 0.36 -28.72 -7.19
CA THR A 68 1.59 -28.59 -7.96
C THR A 68 2.23 -27.24 -7.69
N ARG A 69 3.44 -27.24 -7.14
CA ARG A 69 4.17 -26.01 -6.82
C ARG A 69 4.45 -25.19 -8.08
N ALA A 70 4.12 -23.92 -8.04
CA ALA A 70 4.35 -22.97 -9.12
C ALA A 70 4.98 -21.69 -8.57
N LYS A 71 5.44 -20.82 -9.46
CA LYS A 71 5.79 -19.45 -9.06
C LYS A 71 4.51 -18.75 -8.58
N ILE A 72 4.55 -18.20 -7.36
CA ILE A 72 3.43 -17.46 -6.80
C ILE A 72 3.43 -16.06 -7.41
N PRO A 73 2.35 -15.65 -8.10
CA PRO A 73 2.23 -14.28 -8.58
C PRO A 73 2.15 -13.33 -7.37
N LEU A 74 3.05 -12.39 -7.33
CA LEU A 74 3.07 -11.35 -6.30
C LEU A 74 2.81 -10.04 -6.98
N TYR A 75 1.54 -9.66 -7.06
CA TYR A 75 1.13 -8.38 -7.61
C TYR A 75 1.71 -7.23 -6.81
N SER A 76 2.05 -6.17 -7.50
CA SER A 76 2.61 -4.94 -6.94
C SER A 76 1.56 -3.83 -6.89
N ILE A 77 0.50 -3.95 -7.70
CA ILE A 77 -0.67 -3.09 -7.65
C ILE A 77 -1.72 -3.75 -6.78
N ASP A 78 -1.95 -3.15 -5.61
CA ASP A 78 -2.87 -3.68 -4.60
C ASP A 78 -4.33 -3.45 -4.99
N SER A 79 -4.63 -2.37 -5.73
CA SER A 79 -5.99 -2.02 -6.15
C SER A 79 -5.99 -1.02 -7.30
N SER A 80 -6.99 -1.13 -8.18
CA SER A 80 -7.24 -0.20 -9.28
C SER A 80 -8.74 -0.17 -9.57
N TYR A 81 -9.36 1.03 -9.49
CA TYR A 81 -10.79 1.22 -9.72
C TYR A 81 -11.13 2.71 -9.95
N MET A 82 -12.35 2.99 -10.40
CA MET A 82 -12.85 4.35 -10.55
C MET A 82 -13.42 4.87 -9.23
N LEU A 83 -12.91 6.01 -8.72
CA LEU A 83 -13.45 6.71 -7.54
C LEU A 83 -14.77 7.44 -7.87
N ASP A 84 -14.82 8.03 -9.06
CA ASP A 84 -15.98 8.67 -9.66
C ASP A 84 -15.96 8.47 -11.19
N ASP A 85 -16.87 9.06 -11.94
CA ASP A 85 -16.99 8.91 -13.41
C ASP A 85 -15.74 9.36 -14.19
N GLN A 86 -14.81 10.07 -13.56
CA GLN A 86 -13.62 10.65 -14.22
C GLN A 86 -12.30 10.35 -13.51
N THR A 87 -12.34 9.97 -12.24
CA THR A 87 -11.17 9.80 -11.39
C THR A 87 -10.84 8.33 -11.20
N GLY A 88 -9.71 7.88 -11.74
CA GLY A 88 -9.12 6.60 -11.42
C GLY A 88 -8.33 6.65 -10.11
N PHE A 89 -8.30 5.54 -9.40
CA PHE A 89 -7.43 5.28 -8.26
C PHE A 89 -6.58 4.06 -8.53
N LEU A 90 -5.28 4.14 -8.24
CA LEU A 90 -4.34 3.06 -8.41
C LEU A 90 -3.37 3.04 -7.24
N ARG A 91 -3.31 1.91 -6.50
CA ARG A 91 -2.41 1.76 -5.37
C ARG A 91 -1.25 0.84 -5.74
N ILE A 92 -0.03 1.37 -5.63
CA ILE A 92 1.20 0.59 -5.78
C ILE A 92 1.74 0.29 -4.38
N GLY A 93 1.70 -0.97 -3.95
CA GLY A 93 2.17 -1.38 -2.61
C GLY A 93 3.69 -1.59 -2.55
N ARG A 94 4.33 -1.82 -3.69
CA ARG A 94 5.79 -1.95 -3.84
C ARG A 94 6.19 -1.85 -5.31
N PHE A 95 7.49 -1.68 -5.58
CA PHE A 95 8.03 -1.78 -6.94
C PHE A 95 8.69 -3.15 -7.16
N ALA A 96 7.98 -4.06 -7.83
CA ALA A 96 8.45 -5.36 -8.29
C ALA A 96 8.88 -5.31 -9.76
N MET A 97 9.47 -6.37 -10.29
CA MET A 97 9.83 -6.46 -11.70
C MET A 97 8.63 -6.40 -12.66
N THR A 98 7.45 -6.74 -12.16
CA THR A 98 6.18 -6.76 -12.92
C THR A 98 5.41 -5.44 -12.85
N THR A 99 5.79 -4.52 -11.95
CA THR A 99 5.02 -3.29 -11.66
C THR A 99 4.73 -2.44 -12.89
N HIS A 100 5.69 -2.29 -13.79
CA HIS A 100 5.48 -1.50 -15.01
C HIS A 100 4.39 -2.13 -15.90
N GLN A 101 4.47 -3.44 -16.15
CA GLN A 101 3.45 -4.13 -16.95
C GLN A 101 2.07 -4.06 -16.29
N GLU A 102 1.98 -4.30 -14.97
CA GLU A 102 0.74 -4.18 -14.20
C GLU A 102 0.18 -2.75 -14.29
N PHE A 103 1.05 -1.73 -14.19
CA PHE A 103 0.66 -0.31 -14.30
C PHE A 103 0.04 0.00 -15.66
N VAL A 104 0.71 -0.38 -16.76
CA VAL A 104 0.22 -0.17 -18.13
C VAL A 104 -1.14 -0.85 -18.33
N GLU A 105 -1.30 -2.08 -17.86
CA GLU A 105 -2.55 -2.81 -17.94
C GLU A 105 -3.68 -2.10 -17.16
N LYS A 106 -3.44 -1.77 -15.89
CA LYS A 106 -4.45 -1.16 -15.03
C LYS A 106 -4.84 0.26 -15.46
N VAL A 107 -3.89 1.06 -15.91
CA VAL A 107 -4.18 2.39 -16.48
C VAL A 107 -5.01 2.25 -17.77
N SER A 108 -4.69 1.28 -18.63
CA SER A 108 -5.47 1.03 -19.85
C SER A 108 -6.91 0.62 -19.52
N GLU A 109 -7.12 -0.21 -18.51
CA GLU A 109 -8.45 -0.58 -18.01
C GLU A 109 -9.24 0.63 -17.50
N LEU A 110 -8.59 1.51 -16.71
CA LEU A 110 -9.23 2.73 -16.19
C LEU A 110 -9.56 3.72 -17.31
N LYS A 111 -8.67 3.89 -18.31
CA LYS A 111 -8.95 4.72 -19.49
C LYS A 111 -10.14 4.20 -20.30
N ALA A 112 -10.26 2.88 -20.44
CA ALA A 112 -11.42 2.27 -21.11
C ALA A 112 -12.74 2.51 -20.35
N GLN A 113 -12.69 2.72 -19.02
CA GLN A 113 -13.83 3.09 -18.19
C GLN A 113 -14.12 4.60 -18.18
N GLY A 114 -13.33 5.42 -18.89
CA GLY A 114 -13.57 6.86 -19.03
C GLY A 114 -12.72 7.75 -18.13
N MET A 115 -11.67 7.20 -17.49
CA MET A 115 -10.76 7.97 -16.66
C MET A 115 -10.19 9.19 -17.40
N LYS A 116 -10.18 10.34 -16.73
CA LYS A 116 -9.62 11.63 -17.19
C LYS A 116 -8.51 12.14 -16.27
N ARG A 117 -8.41 11.61 -15.07
CA ARG A 117 -7.46 11.99 -14.04
C ARG A 117 -7.19 10.82 -13.10
N LEU A 118 -5.99 10.73 -12.55
CA LEU A 118 -5.54 9.57 -11.76
C LEU A 118 -4.98 9.98 -10.42
N ILE A 119 -5.41 9.31 -9.36
CA ILE A 119 -4.74 9.30 -8.06
C ILE A 119 -3.89 8.03 -7.96
N ILE A 120 -2.58 8.19 -7.77
CA ILE A 120 -1.65 7.09 -7.46
C ILE A 120 -1.35 7.11 -5.96
N ASP A 121 -1.67 6.04 -5.26
CA ASP A 121 -1.40 5.91 -3.83
C ASP A 121 -0.10 5.12 -3.60
N LEU A 122 0.91 5.82 -3.09
CA LEU A 122 2.21 5.27 -2.67
C LEU A 122 2.36 5.24 -1.15
N ARG A 123 1.33 5.54 -0.38
CA ARG A 123 1.39 5.49 1.09
C ARG A 123 1.69 4.07 1.56
N GLY A 124 2.65 3.95 2.49
CA GLY A 124 3.13 2.65 2.97
C GLY A 124 4.01 1.87 1.97
N ASN A 125 4.37 2.43 0.82
CA ASN A 125 5.20 1.77 -0.18
C ASN A 125 6.71 2.00 0.08
N PRO A 126 7.48 0.98 0.54
CA PRO A 126 8.89 1.13 0.87
C PRO A 126 9.82 1.25 -0.36
N GLY A 127 9.24 1.30 -1.57
CA GLY A 127 9.96 1.30 -2.82
C GLY A 127 10.16 -0.10 -3.41
N GLY A 128 11.35 -0.37 -3.91
CA GLY A 128 11.68 -1.65 -4.55
C GLY A 128 12.63 -1.46 -5.74
N ASN A 129 12.30 -2.05 -6.88
CA ASN A 129 13.13 -2.00 -8.07
C ASN A 129 13.18 -0.59 -8.66
N LYS A 130 14.39 0.03 -8.72
CA LYS A 130 14.63 1.37 -9.29
C LYS A 130 14.13 1.45 -10.73
N GLN A 131 14.51 0.48 -11.56
CA GLN A 131 14.22 0.52 -12.98
C GLN A 131 12.72 0.52 -13.27
N THR A 132 11.93 -0.25 -12.52
CA THR A 132 10.48 -0.25 -12.70
C THR A 132 9.83 1.05 -12.21
N ALA A 133 10.36 1.70 -11.18
CA ALA A 133 9.90 3.03 -10.76
C ALA A 133 10.17 4.09 -11.84
N VAL A 134 11.35 4.02 -12.47
CA VAL A 134 11.72 4.87 -13.62
C VAL A 134 10.78 4.63 -14.81
N MET A 135 10.52 3.36 -15.17
CA MET A 135 9.62 3.01 -16.27
C MET A 135 8.18 3.51 -16.03
N VAL A 136 7.69 3.42 -14.79
CA VAL A 136 6.37 3.95 -14.42
C VAL A 136 6.34 5.47 -14.49
N ALA A 137 7.42 6.17 -14.10
CA ALA A 137 7.53 7.62 -14.25
C ALA A 137 7.53 8.03 -15.72
N ASP A 138 8.24 7.28 -16.57
CA ASP A 138 8.35 7.52 -18.02
C ASP A 138 6.99 7.44 -18.74
N GLU A 139 6.09 6.54 -18.30
CA GLU A 139 4.72 6.44 -18.82
C GLU A 139 3.87 7.71 -18.62
N MET A 140 4.28 8.58 -17.70
CA MET A 140 3.57 9.82 -17.37
C MET A 140 4.29 11.08 -17.86
N LEU A 141 5.57 10.96 -18.22
CA LEU A 141 6.39 12.08 -18.68
C LEU A 141 6.39 12.14 -20.20
N GLY A 142 6.31 13.34 -20.74
CA GLY A 142 6.44 13.61 -22.16
C GLY A 142 7.71 14.43 -22.47
N GLY A 143 8.09 14.47 -23.75
CA GLY A 143 9.22 15.30 -24.18
C GLY A 143 10.58 14.66 -23.94
N THR A 144 11.51 15.43 -23.35
CA THR A 144 12.89 15.01 -23.07
C THR A 144 13.33 15.53 -21.69
N GLY A 145 14.19 14.81 -21.03
CA GLY A 145 14.73 15.23 -19.71
C GLY A 145 15.23 14.05 -18.91
N VAL A 146 15.76 14.34 -17.74
CA VAL A 146 16.23 13.35 -16.77
C VAL A 146 15.07 12.94 -15.87
N ILE A 147 14.88 11.64 -15.65
CA ILE A 147 13.95 11.11 -14.64
C ILE A 147 14.67 11.04 -13.29
N VAL A 148 15.85 10.43 -13.28
CA VAL A 148 16.73 10.33 -12.11
C VAL A 148 18.15 10.10 -12.57
N SER A 149 19.13 10.63 -11.82
CA SER A 149 20.54 10.31 -12.03
C SER A 149 21.14 9.69 -10.78
N THR A 150 22.16 8.87 -10.97
CA THR A 150 22.93 8.28 -9.85
C THR A 150 24.38 8.69 -9.93
N GLU A 151 24.97 8.99 -8.76
CA GLU A 151 26.38 9.32 -8.62
C GLU A 151 26.99 8.42 -7.53
N GLY A 152 27.99 7.65 -7.93
CA GLY A 152 28.72 6.75 -7.07
C GLY A 152 30.21 7.10 -6.97
N ARG A 153 30.89 6.53 -5.99
CA ARG A 153 32.35 6.65 -5.86
C ARG A 153 33.06 6.05 -7.07
N VAL A 154 32.46 5.09 -7.73
CA VAL A 154 33.01 4.40 -8.90
C VAL A 154 32.17 4.79 -10.11
N GLU A 155 32.84 5.22 -11.20
CA GLU A 155 32.18 5.77 -12.41
C GLU A 155 31.10 4.83 -13.01
N ARG A 156 31.30 3.54 -12.93
CA ARG A 156 30.29 2.54 -13.40
C ARG A 156 28.97 2.57 -12.64
N GLU A 157 28.89 3.25 -11.51
CA GLU A 157 27.67 3.45 -10.72
C GLU A 157 26.95 4.76 -11.08
N ASN A 158 27.54 5.55 -11.99
CA ASN A 158 26.93 6.77 -12.51
C ASN A 158 26.04 6.40 -13.68
N GLU A 159 24.75 6.64 -13.52
CA GLU A 159 23.72 6.38 -14.52
C GLU A 159 22.82 7.61 -14.63
N VAL A 160 22.25 7.83 -15.82
CA VAL A 160 21.22 8.84 -16.06
C VAL A 160 20.07 8.16 -16.78
N ASP A 161 18.95 8.04 -16.09
CA ASP A 161 17.70 7.56 -16.69
C ASP A 161 16.97 8.77 -17.31
N GLN A 162 16.70 8.69 -18.59
CA GLN A 162 16.09 9.78 -19.37
C GLN A 162 14.65 9.43 -19.76
N ILE A 163 13.84 10.46 -19.97
CA ILE A 163 12.50 10.34 -20.53
C ILE A 163 12.61 9.78 -21.94
N THR A 164 11.79 8.78 -22.24
CA THR A 164 11.59 8.26 -23.58
C THR A 164 10.27 8.80 -24.15
N ALA A 165 10.09 8.79 -25.47
CA ALA A 165 8.87 9.32 -26.06
C ALA A 165 7.73 8.30 -25.99
N GLY A 166 6.52 8.72 -25.60
CA GLY A 166 5.29 7.97 -25.84
C GLY A 166 4.67 7.20 -24.69
N GLY A 167 4.68 7.74 -23.49
CA GLY A 167 3.95 7.17 -22.35
C GLY A 167 2.43 7.12 -22.53
N ILE A 168 1.76 6.23 -21.79
CA ILE A 168 0.30 6.02 -21.90
C ILE A 168 -0.52 7.03 -21.09
N LEU A 169 0.11 7.84 -20.22
CA LEU A 169 -0.57 8.73 -19.27
C LEU A 169 0.06 10.13 -19.29
N THR A 170 0.28 10.69 -20.48
CA THR A 170 0.94 12.00 -20.67
C THR A 170 -0.02 13.19 -20.62
N GLU A 171 -1.31 12.99 -20.86
CA GLU A 171 -2.30 14.07 -20.97
C GLU A 171 -3.19 14.20 -19.73
N GLU A 172 -3.48 13.11 -19.04
CA GLU A 172 -4.37 13.09 -17.89
C GLU A 172 -3.70 13.72 -16.66
N SER A 173 -4.47 14.45 -15.86
CA SER A 173 -3.97 15.01 -14.59
C SER A 173 -3.66 13.91 -13.60
N VAL A 174 -2.51 14.03 -12.91
CA VAL A 174 -2.02 13.05 -11.92
C VAL A 174 -1.82 13.70 -10.57
N MET A 175 -2.25 12.99 -9.55
CA MET A 175 -1.96 13.27 -8.15
C MET A 175 -1.30 12.05 -7.53
N ILE A 176 -0.30 12.24 -6.66
CA ILE A 176 0.38 11.16 -5.96
C ILE A 176 0.22 11.33 -4.46
N LEU A 177 -0.37 10.34 -3.80
CA LEU A 177 -0.47 10.29 -2.34
C LEU A 177 0.78 9.66 -1.75
N VAL A 178 1.39 10.32 -0.79
CA VAL A 178 2.62 9.87 -0.10
C VAL A 178 2.50 10.00 1.41
N ASP A 179 3.30 9.22 2.12
CA ASP A 179 3.46 9.31 3.56
C ASP A 179 4.92 9.04 3.98
N GLU A 180 5.20 9.08 5.27
CA GLU A 180 6.51 8.84 5.88
C GLU A 180 7.09 7.44 5.61
N SER A 181 6.28 6.51 5.13
CA SER A 181 6.70 5.16 4.73
C SER A 181 6.96 5.03 3.23
N SER A 182 6.59 6.05 2.44
CA SER A 182 6.93 6.12 1.01
C SER A 182 8.43 6.33 0.84
N ALA A 183 9.14 5.35 0.30
CA ALA A 183 10.61 5.36 0.29
C ALA A 183 11.20 4.90 -1.05
N SER A 184 12.46 5.27 -1.33
CA SER A 184 13.27 4.71 -2.43
C SER A 184 12.59 4.86 -3.81
N GLY A 185 12.15 3.76 -4.46
CA GLY A 185 11.44 3.80 -5.75
C GLY A 185 10.18 4.67 -5.74
N SER A 186 9.45 4.74 -4.61
CA SER A 186 8.32 5.65 -4.45
C SER A 186 8.74 7.10 -4.50
N GLU A 187 9.90 7.41 -3.92
CA GLU A 187 10.46 8.76 -3.92
C GLU A 187 11.02 9.14 -5.29
N ILE A 188 11.55 8.17 -6.06
CA ILE A 188 11.94 8.39 -7.46
C ILE A 188 10.72 8.79 -8.28
N LEU A 189 9.63 8.02 -8.19
CA LEU A 189 8.40 8.32 -8.93
C LEU A 189 7.82 9.68 -8.53
N ALA A 190 7.58 9.90 -7.22
CA ALA A 190 7.00 11.15 -6.74
C ALA A 190 7.90 12.36 -7.03
N GLY A 191 9.20 12.27 -6.76
CA GLY A 191 10.16 13.35 -6.94
C GLY A 191 10.39 13.71 -8.41
N ALA A 192 10.47 12.71 -9.30
CA ALA A 192 10.61 12.97 -10.72
C ALA A 192 9.40 13.71 -11.29
N LEU A 193 8.18 13.24 -10.96
CA LEU A 193 6.95 13.88 -11.45
C LEU A 193 6.72 15.27 -10.82
N GLN A 194 7.13 15.47 -9.57
CA GLN A 194 7.10 16.79 -8.93
C GLN A 194 8.04 17.77 -9.62
N ASP A 195 9.30 17.37 -9.89
CA ASP A 195 10.31 18.22 -10.47
C ASP A 195 10.03 18.59 -11.94
N HIS A 196 9.30 17.73 -12.64
CA HIS A 196 8.80 18.00 -13.99
C HIS A 196 7.45 18.73 -14.01
N ASP A 197 6.90 19.14 -12.87
CA ASP A 197 5.57 19.76 -12.78
C ASP A 197 4.46 18.89 -13.38
N ARG A 198 4.64 17.56 -13.37
CA ARG A 198 3.75 16.60 -14.01
C ARG A 198 2.70 16.01 -13.06
N ALA A 199 2.96 16.00 -11.76
CA ALA A 199 2.01 15.57 -10.76
C ALA A 199 2.03 16.50 -9.55
N MET A 200 0.88 16.61 -8.89
CA MET A 200 0.77 17.19 -7.56
C MET A 200 1.02 16.11 -6.50
N ILE A 201 1.94 16.36 -5.59
CA ILE A 201 2.25 15.45 -4.48
C ILE A 201 1.46 15.87 -3.25
N VAL A 202 0.71 14.92 -2.67
CA VAL A 202 -0.24 15.19 -1.59
C VAL A 202 0.00 14.21 -0.43
N GLY A 203 -0.10 14.67 0.79
CA GLY A 203 0.03 13.84 1.98
C GLY A 203 1.10 14.30 2.95
N ARG A 204 2.04 13.44 3.33
CA ARG A 204 3.12 13.76 4.27
C ARG A 204 4.48 13.53 3.66
N ARG A 205 5.49 14.21 4.20
CA ARG A 205 6.89 14.10 3.75
C ARG A 205 7.35 12.64 3.71
N THR A 206 7.98 12.24 2.60
CA THR A 206 8.43 10.87 2.40
C THR A 206 9.64 10.50 3.25
N PHE A 207 10.04 9.23 3.21
CA PHE A 207 11.07 8.68 4.10
C PHE A 207 12.45 9.33 3.98
N GLY A 208 12.89 9.76 2.79
CA GLY A 208 14.24 10.33 2.58
C GLY A 208 15.33 9.29 2.37
N LYS A 209 15.06 8.26 1.55
CA LYS A 209 16.06 7.25 1.16
C LYS A 209 16.52 7.47 -0.27
N GLY A 210 17.59 8.27 -0.44
CA GLY A 210 18.22 8.61 -1.73
C GLY A 210 19.49 7.80 -2.03
N LEU A 211 19.52 6.50 -1.68
CA LEU A 211 20.69 5.65 -1.78
C LEU A 211 20.44 4.42 -2.67
N VAL A 212 21.41 4.12 -3.53
CA VAL A 212 21.46 2.86 -4.29
C VAL A 212 22.28 1.85 -3.50
N GLN A 213 21.69 0.70 -3.24
CA GLN A 213 22.31 -0.40 -2.52
C GLN A 213 22.44 -1.62 -3.42
N ARG A 214 23.58 -2.30 -3.36
CA ARG A 214 23.83 -3.58 -4.07
C ARG A 214 24.17 -4.69 -3.09
N PRO A 215 23.63 -5.91 -3.32
CA PRO A 215 24.02 -7.10 -2.57
C PRO A 215 25.35 -7.64 -3.09
N PHE A 216 26.27 -7.94 -2.18
CA PHE A 216 27.54 -8.62 -2.46
C PHE A 216 27.53 -9.98 -1.76
N GLN A 217 27.54 -11.05 -2.55
CA GLN A 217 27.58 -12.40 -2.03
C GLN A 217 29.00 -12.78 -1.56
N MET A 218 29.08 -13.25 -0.34
CA MET A 218 30.33 -13.72 0.27
C MET A 218 30.56 -15.21 -0.02
N ARG A 219 31.79 -15.69 0.24
CA ARG A 219 32.18 -17.10 -0.04
C ARG A 219 31.44 -18.11 0.83
N ASP A 220 30.99 -17.72 2.01
CA ASP A 220 30.23 -18.55 2.95
C ASP A 220 28.71 -18.55 2.67
N GLY A 221 28.28 -17.89 1.59
CA GLY A 221 26.86 -17.75 1.22
C GLY A 221 26.13 -16.59 1.87
N SER A 222 26.78 -15.86 2.81
CA SER A 222 26.22 -14.64 3.37
C SER A 222 26.17 -13.51 2.34
N VAL A 223 25.31 -12.50 2.55
CA VAL A 223 25.15 -11.36 1.65
C VAL A 223 25.35 -10.08 2.44
N ILE A 224 26.25 -9.21 1.96
CA ILE A 224 26.44 -7.87 2.46
C ILE A 224 25.75 -6.90 1.51
N GLN A 225 24.81 -6.10 2.02
CA GLN A 225 24.19 -5.03 1.26
C GLN A 225 24.94 -3.72 1.52
N MET A 226 25.51 -3.13 0.46
CA MET A 226 26.32 -1.93 0.55
C MET A 226 25.74 -0.79 -0.28
N THR A 227 25.79 0.43 0.24
CA THR A 227 25.52 1.64 -0.53
C THR A 227 26.64 1.88 -1.53
N VAL A 228 26.31 2.03 -2.80
CA VAL A 228 27.25 2.20 -3.92
C VAL A 228 27.11 3.56 -4.61
N ALA A 229 25.92 4.20 -4.54
CA ALA A 229 25.64 5.49 -5.15
C ALA A 229 24.54 6.24 -4.38
N ARG A 230 24.44 7.54 -4.66
CA ARG A 230 23.30 8.40 -4.33
C ARG A 230 22.52 8.67 -5.59
N TYR A 231 21.21 8.93 -5.48
CA TYR A 231 20.44 9.36 -6.62
C TYR A 231 19.88 10.77 -6.43
N PHE A 232 19.81 11.50 -7.55
CA PHE A 232 19.39 12.88 -7.62
C PHE A 232 18.18 13.01 -8.51
N MET A 233 17.23 13.84 -8.08
CA MET A 233 16.03 14.17 -8.83
C MET A 233 16.35 15.08 -10.02
N PRO A 234 15.43 15.29 -10.97
CA PRO A 234 15.64 16.15 -12.14
C PRO A 234 16.14 17.56 -11.80
N SER A 235 15.68 18.16 -10.71
CA SER A 235 16.15 19.47 -10.22
C SER A 235 17.58 19.47 -9.68
N GLY A 236 18.23 18.33 -9.58
CA GLY A 236 19.55 18.14 -8.97
C GLY A 236 19.52 17.96 -7.45
N ARG A 237 18.36 17.98 -6.82
CA ARG A 237 18.24 17.77 -5.36
C ARG A 237 18.50 16.32 -4.97
N LEU A 238 19.24 16.16 -3.88
CA LEU A 238 19.41 14.89 -3.18
C LEU A 238 18.34 14.80 -2.09
N ILE A 239 17.49 13.77 -2.14
CA ILE A 239 16.43 13.59 -1.14
C ILE A 239 16.87 12.79 0.10
N GLN A 240 18.08 12.26 0.11
CA GLN A 240 18.62 11.50 1.25
C GLN A 240 18.64 12.38 2.50
N THR A 241 18.00 11.88 3.57
CA THR A 241 18.16 12.48 4.91
C THR A 241 19.64 12.44 5.31
N PRO A 242 20.25 13.56 5.68
CA PRO A 242 21.67 13.62 6.06
C PRO A 242 21.96 12.62 7.19
N TYR A 243 23.00 11.83 7.00
CA TYR A 243 23.53 10.95 8.04
C TYR A 243 24.79 11.63 8.58
N ALA A 244 24.71 12.23 9.75
CA ALA A 244 25.87 12.74 10.45
C ALA A 244 26.63 11.58 11.12
N ASP A 245 27.94 11.76 11.37
CA ASP A 245 28.72 10.82 12.17
C ASP A 245 28.17 10.79 13.59
N GLY A 246 27.35 9.80 13.89
CA GLY A 246 26.63 9.71 15.13
C GLY A 246 25.99 8.35 15.39
N ASP A 247 25.25 8.29 16.46
CA ASP A 247 24.47 7.14 16.84
C ASP A 247 23.28 6.96 15.89
N LEU A 248 22.98 5.73 15.53
CA LEU A 248 21.81 5.37 14.71
C LEU A 248 20.50 5.79 15.39
N GLU A 249 20.47 5.76 16.73
CA GLU A 249 19.33 6.15 17.53
C GLU A 249 19.06 7.65 17.43
N ASP A 250 20.09 8.48 17.52
CA ASP A 250 20.01 9.94 17.32
C ASP A 250 19.53 10.28 15.90
N TYR A 251 20.06 9.58 14.89
CA TYR A 251 19.63 9.76 13.49
C TYR A 251 18.13 9.54 13.32
N TYR A 252 17.58 8.45 13.87
CA TYR A 252 16.14 8.18 13.74
C TYR A 252 15.29 9.15 14.56
N ARG A 253 15.73 9.52 15.76
CA ARG A 253 15.04 10.51 16.60
C ARG A 253 14.91 11.84 15.86
N ASP A 254 16.03 12.41 15.42
CA ASP A 254 16.05 13.70 14.74
C ASP A 254 15.25 13.69 13.45
N LYS A 255 15.32 12.59 12.71
CA LYS A 255 14.51 12.39 11.51
C LYS A 255 13.00 12.36 11.78
N PHE A 256 12.56 11.68 12.83
CA PHE A 256 11.14 11.65 13.18
C PHE A 256 10.64 13.00 13.71
N GLU A 257 11.44 13.72 14.48
CA GLU A 257 11.13 15.08 14.91
C GLU A 257 10.98 16.03 13.71
N ASP A 258 11.88 15.97 12.75
CA ASP A 258 11.82 16.70 11.48
C ASP A 258 10.55 16.38 10.67
N MET A 259 10.16 15.11 10.60
CA MET A 259 8.96 14.67 9.90
C MET A 259 7.68 15.17 10.59
N GLU A 260 7.66 15.15 11.91
CA GLU A 260 6.56 15.68 12.72
C GLU A 260 6.42 17.19 12.50
N GLN A 261 7.52 17.94 12.54
CA GLN A 261 7.53 19.38 12.28
C GLN A 261 7.05 19.70 10.85
N ALA A 262 7.52 18.98 9.85
CA ALA A 262 7.09 19.13 8.46
C ALA A 262 5.59 18.83 8.27
N THR A 263 5.02 17.98 9.11
CA THR A 263 3.60 17.59 9.06
C THR A 263 2.68 18.59 9.75
N TYR A 264 3.02 19.01 10.97
CA TYR A 264 2.12 19.83 11.79
C TYR A 264 2.40 21.32 11.68
N ASN A 265 3.63 21.73 11.30
CA ASN A 265 4.04 23.12 11.12
C ASN A 265 4.74 23.33 9.77
N PRO A 266 4.16 22.96 8.63
CA PRO A 266 4.86 22.93 7.34
C PRO A 266 5.41 24.31 6.91
N ALA A 267 4.72 25.40 7.20
CA ALA A 267 5.17 26.74 6.84
C ALA A 267 6.43 27.17 7.62
N GLU A 268 6.49 26.88 8.91
CA GLU A 268 7.65 27.15 9.76
C GLU A 268 8.84 26.25 9.32
N TYR A 269 8.59 24.95 9.20
CA TYR A 269 9.59 23.99 8.72
C TYR A 269 10.23 24.43 7.38
N LEU A 270 9.42 24.80 6.39
CA LEU A 270 9.92 25.25 5.07
C LEU A 270 10.72 26.56 5.16
N SER A 271 10.40 27.45 6.11
CA SER A 271 11.13 28.70 6.30
C SER A 271 12.53 28.49 6.87
N GLU A 272 12.74 27.41 7.63
CA GLU A 272 14.01 27.05 8.27
C GLU A 272 14.95 26.25 7.35
N ILE A 273 14.46 25.74 6.22
CA ILE A 273 15.28 24.99 5.27
C ILE A 273 16.39 25.89 4.71
N PRO A 274 17.67 25.49 4.82
CA PRO A 274 18.79 26.24 4.27
C PRO A 274 18.67 26.45 2.76
N ASP A 275 19.13 27.60 2.26
CA ASP A 275 19.08 27.91 0.81
C ASP A 275 19.84 26.88 -0.05
N SER A 276 20.84 26.21 0.50
CA SER A 276 21.58 25.13 -0.17
C SER A 276 20.73 23.87 -0.44
N LEU A 277 19.58 23.74 0.22
CA LEU A 277 18.65 22.65 0.04
C LEU A 277 17.36 23.08 -0.68
N LYS A 278 17.29 24.32 -1.18
CA LYS A 278 16.18 24.84 -1.98
C LYS A 278 16.51 24.69 -3.47
N PHE A 279 15.64 24.06 -4.20
CA PHE A 279 15.74 23.79 -5.63
C PHE A 279 14.50 24.28 -6.35
N LYS A 280 14.49 24.23 -7.66
CA LYS A 280 13.36 24.63 -8.50
C LYS A 280 12.94 23.50 -9.41
N THR A 281 11.63 23.34 -9.60
CA THR A 281 11.06 22.50 -10.64
C THR A 281 11.34 23.09 -12.03
N ALA A 282 10.99 22.37 -13.07
CA ALA A 282 11.11 22.83 -14.46
C ALA A 282 10.46 24.22 -14.68
N ASN A 283 9.35 24.51 -14.02
CA ASN A 283 8.61 25.77 -14.16
C ASN A 283 8.81 26.73 -12.95
N GLY A 284 9.79 26.47 -12.10
CA GLY A 284 10.26 27.40 -11.09
C GLY A 284 9.53 27.31 -9.73
N ARG A 285 8.71 26.26 -9.46
CA ARG A 285 8.19 26.00 -8.12
C ARG A 285 9.30 25.59 -7.18
N ASP A 286 9.18 25.91 -5.90
CA ASP A 286 10.12 25.49 -4.87
C ASP A 286 9.98 23.99 -4.56
N VAL A 287 11.11 23.29 -4.54
CA VAL A 287 11.24 21.91 -4.06
C VAL A 287 12.49 21.80 -3.19
N PHE A 288 12.53 20.81 -2.31
CA PHE A 288 13.51 20.75 -1.24
C PHE A 288 14.27 19.42 -1.24
N GLY A 289 15.56 19.49 -0.89
CA GLY A 289 16.42 18.34 -0.69
C GLY A 289 16.65 18.04 0.79
N GLY A 290 17.38 16.95 1.07
CA GLY A 290 17.90 16.65 2.40
C GLY A 290 16.91 15.98 3.36
N GLY A 291 15.76 15.48 2.89
CA GLY A 291 14.81 14.86 3.83
C GLY A 291 13.59 14.20 3.21
N GLY A 292 13.74 13.60 2.02
CA GLY A 292 12.63 13.03 1.28
C GLY A 292 11.96 14.03 0.34
N VAL A 293 10.85 13.62 -0.24
CA VAL A 293 10.01 14.47 -1.09
C VAL A 293 9.00 15.17 -0.19
N MET A 294 9.07 16.50 -0.14
CA MET A 294 8.07 17.32 0.56
C MET A 294 6.84 17.45 -0.34
N PRO A 295 5.62 17.13 0.15
CA PRO A 295 4.41 17.26 -0.65
C PRO A 295 4.11 18.72 -1.00
N ASP A 296 3.46 18.95 -2.13
CA ASP A 296 2.93 20.26 -2.54
C ASP A 296 1.76 20.68 -1.62
N ARG A 297 0.99 19.67 -1.16
CA ARG A 297 -0.07 19.84 -0.16
C ARG A 297 0.14 18.85 0.98
N VAL A 298 0.48 19.38 2.15
CA VAL A 298 0.58 18.59 3.38
C VAL A 298 -0.82 18.34 3.93
N ILE A 299 -1.13 17.06 4.19
CA ILE A 299 -2.35 16.64 4.91
C ILE A 299 -1.89 15.91 6.17
N ALA A 300 -2.03 16.58 7.31
CA ALA A 300 -1.73 16.00 8.61
C ALA A 300 -2.73 14.88 8.95
N PRO A 301 -2.34 13.88 9.77
CA PRO A 301 -3.28 12.92 10.29
C PRO A 301 -4.42 13.64 11.01
N ASP A 302 -5.64 13.37 10.60
CA ASP A 302 -6.81 13.95 11.25
C ASP A 302 -7.12 13.18 12.53
N SER A 303 -6.70 13.77 13.68
CA SER A 303 -6.97 13.21 15.01
C SER A 303 -8.45 13.28 15.40
N THR A 304 -9.26 14.03 14.65
CA THR A 304 -10.70 14.19 14.90
C THR A 304 -11.55 13.32 14.00
N SER A 305 -10.96 12.66 13.00
CA SER A 305 -11.67 11.73 12.11
C SER A 305 -12.24 10.54 12.89
N ALA A 306 -13.34 10.02 12.38
CA ALA A 306 -13.96 8.83 12.96
C ALA A 306 -13.01 7.61 12.98
N LEU A 307 -12.05 7.53 12.05
CA LEU A 307 -11.00 6.51 12.03
C LEU A 307 -10.02 6.66 13.21
N SER A 308 -9.76 7.87 13.68
CA SER A 308 -8.86 8.17 14.79
C SER A 308 -9.48 7.94 16.17
N ALA A 309 -10.79 7.68 16.25
CA ALA A 309 -11.46 7.41 17.52
C ALA A 309 -10.79 6.22 18.25
N PRO A 310 -10.50 6.35 19.56
CA PRO A 310 -9.74 5.33 20.31
C PRO A 310 -10.31 3.91 20.20
N ILE A 311 -11.63 3.77 20.21
CA ILE A 311 -12.30 2.47 20.05
C ILE A 311 -12.08 1.87 18.66
N VAL A 312 -12.06 2.68 17.61
CA VAL A 312 -11.78 2.24 16.22
C VAL A 312 -10.33 1.79 16.11
N GLN A 313 -9.39 2.59 16.62
CA GLN A 313 -7.97 2.25 16.63
C GLN A 313 -7.68 0.97 17.43
N ASN A 314 -8.31 0.81 18.60
CA ASN A 314 -8.23 -0.43 19.38
C ASN A 314 -8.75 -1.62 18.57
N SER A 315 -9.91 -1.47 17.92
CA SER A 315 -10.53 -2.54 17.13
C SER A 315 -9.68 -2.94 15.91
N ILE A 316 -9.03 -1.98 15.27
CA ILE A 316 -8.09 -2.22 14.17
C ILE A 316 -6.84 -2.94 14.69
N ALA A 317 -6.21 -2.45 15.75
CA ALA A 317 -5.00 -3.01 16.34
C ALA A 317 -5.20 -4.45 16.84
N ARG A 318 -6.35 -4.73 17.45
CA ARG A 318 -6.74 -6.07 17.91
C ARG A 318 -7.27 -6.97 16.80
N GLY A 319 -7.60 -6.40 15.62
CA GLY A 319 -8.10 -7.13 14.46
C GLY A 319 -9.50 -7.72 14.64
N TYR A 320 -10.36 -7.13 15.48
CA TYR A 320 -11.67 -7.72 15.80
C TYR A 320 -12.53 -7.95 14.56
N ALA A 321 -12.58 -7.00 13.62
CA ALA A 321 -13.35 -7.17 12.38
C ALA A 321 -12.81 -8.32 11.51
N PHE A 322 -11.49 -8.49 11.45
CA PHE A 322 -10.85 -9.61 10.73
C PHE A 322 -11.21 -10.95 11.35
N LEU A 323 -11.10 -11.06 12.69
CA LEU A 323 -11.42 -12.27 13.43
C LEU A 323 -12.91 -12.60 13.35
N PHE A 324 -13.77 -11.58 13.45
CA PHE A 324 -15.22 -11.73 13.28
C PHE A 324 -15.57 -12.25 11.88
N MET A 325 -15.01 -11.66 10.82
CA MET A 325 -15.24 -12.15 9.46
C MET A 325 -14.78 -13.58 9.28
N ARG A 326 -13.64 -13.98 9.85
CA ARG A 326 -13.20 -15.38 9.84
C ARG A 326 -14.27 -16.29 10.45
N ASN A 327 -14.78 -15.93 11.63
CA ASN A 327 -15.82 -16.72 12.31
C ASN A 327 -17.14 -16.73 11.52
N LEU A 328 -17.55 -15.59 10.96
CA LEU A 328 -18.78 -15.48 10.16
C LEU A 328 -18.72 -16.36 8.92
N PHE A 329 -17.59 -16.34 8.18
CA PHE A 329 -17.39 -17.17 7.00
C PHE A 329 -17.26 -18.66 7.33
N ASP A 330 -16.78 -19.01 8.51
CA ASP A 330 -16.82 -20.39 9.01
C ASP A 330 -18.27 -20.88 9.19
N ILE A 331 -19.23 -19.97 9.48
CA ILE A 331 -20.62 -20.31 9.77
C ILE A 331 -21.53 -20.16 8.54
N GLN A 332 -21.38 -19.06 7.80
CA GLN A 332 -22.30 -18.64 6.73
C GLN A 332 -21.59 -18.43 5.38
N GLY A 333 -20.31 -18.82 5.26
CA GLY A 333 -19.49 -18.49 4.10
C GLY A 333 -20.02 -19.07 2.77
N GLU A 334 -20.69 -20.20 2.78
CA GLU A 334 -21.30 -20.78 1.58
C GLU A 334 -22.48 -19.94 1.09
N GLU A 335 -23.36 -19.52 2.00
CA GLU A 335 -24.50 -18.65 1.71
C GLU A 335 -24.04 -17.27 1.22
N LEU A 336 -23.07 -16.66 1.90
CA LEU A 336 -22.50 -15.36 1.51
C LEU A 336 -21.85 -15.42 0.13
N ARG A 337 -21.09 -16.48 -0.17
CA ARG A 337 -20.49 -16.67 -1.48
C ARG A 337 -21.55 -16.90 -2.56
N SER A 338 -22.52 -17.80 -2.33
CA SER A 338 -23.57 -18.07 -3.32
C SER A 338 -24.40 -16.84 -3.66
N ARG A 339 -24.50 -15.89 -2.72
CA ARG A 339 -25.25 -14.66 -2.93
C ARG A 339 -24.47 -13.58 -3.66
N TRP A 340 -23.16 -13.46 -3.41
CA TRP A 340 -22.42 -12.25 -3.77
C TRP A 340 -21.22 -12.48 -4.69
N VAL A 341 -20.63 -13.68 -4.77
CA VAL A 341 -19.35 -13.88 -5.45
C VAL A 341 -19.36 -13.48 -6.94
N GLU A 342 -20.52 -13.58 -7.59
CA GLU A 342 -20.70 -13.21 -8.99
C GLU A 342 -21.20 -11.76 -9.18
N ASP A 343 -21.42 -11.00 -8.08
CA ASP A 343 -22.01 -9.65 -8.13
C ASP A 343 -21.28 -8.70 -7.16
N GLN A 344 -20.06 -8.33 -7.51
CA GLN A 344 -19.25 -7.38 -6.71
C GLN A 344 -19.90 -6.00 -6.66
N ASP A 345 -20.40 -5.49 -7.78
CA ASP A 345 -21.00 -4.15 -7.84
C ASP A 345 -22.31 -4.09 -7.04
N GLY A 346 -23.11 -5.14 -7.13
CA GLY A 346 -24.29 -5.29 -6.29
C GLY A 346 -23.94 -5.34 -4.80
N PHE A 347 -22.89 -6.06 -4.42
CA PHE A 347 -22.41 -6.06 -3.06
C PHE A 347 -21.93 -4.65 -2.61
N LEU A 348 -21.10 -4.00 -3.39
CA LEU A 348 -20.55 -2.68 -3.05
C LEU A 348 -21.68 -1.65 -2.85
N SER A 349 -22.73 -1.70 -3.67
CA SER A 349 -23.83 -0.73 -3.62
C SER A 349 -24.93 -1.07 -2.59
N GLN A 350 -25.25 -2.35 -2.38
CA GLN A 350 -26.43 -2.76 -1.64
C GLN A 350 -26.14 -3.35 -0.26
N PHE A 351 -24.97 -3.99 -0.06
CA PHE A 351 -24.67 -4.63 1.21
C PHE A 351 -24.51 -3.59 2.32
N LYS A 352 -25.21 -3.83 3.42
CA LYS A 352 -25.08 -3.06 4.67
C LYS A 352 -24.99 -4.03 5.84
N VAL A 353 -24.21 -3.66 6.84
CA VAL A 353 -24.21 -4.35 8.13
C VAL A 353 -25.56 -4.08 8.79
N ASP A 354 -26.37 -5.11 8.93
CA ASP A 354 -27.66 -4.97 9.57
C ASP A 354 -27.53 -4.97 11.12
N PRO A 355 -28.60 -4.59 11.84
CA PRO A 355 -28.57 -4.54 13.31
C PRO A 355 -28.21 -5.87 13.98
N ALA A 356 -28.57 -7.00 13.41
CA ALA A 356 -28.25 -8.32 13.97
C ALA A 356 -26.75 -8.61 13.83
N MET A 357 -26.18 -8.42 12.65
CA MET A 357 -24.75 -8.58 12.40
C MET A 357 -23.92 -7.61 13.27
N TRP A 358 -24.39 -6.38 13.49
CA TRP A 358 -23.75 -5.44 14.39
C TRP A 358 -23.69 -5.94 15.83
N GLN A 359 -24.80 -6.48 16.34
CA GLN A 359 -24.84 -7.06 17.70
C GLN A 359 -23.94 -8.29 17.82
N ASP A 360 -23.94 -9.15 16.79
CA ASP A 360 -23.06 -10.32 16.74
C ASP A 360 -21.60 -9.91 16.74
N TYR A 361 -21.23 -8.84 16.01
CA TYR A 361 -19.90 -8.26 16.01
C TYR A 361 -19.49 -7.74 17.40
N LEU A 362 -20.35 -6.95 18.05
CA LEU A 362 -20.07 -6.42 19.38
C LEU A 362 -19.88 -7.54 20.42
N GLN A 363 -20.76 -8.52 20.41
CA GLN A 363 -20.64 -9.68 21.31
C GLN A 363 -19.36 -10.46 21.04
N PHE A 364 -18.99 -10.64 19.78
CA PHE A 364 -17.73 -11.27 19.39
C PHE A 364 -16.53 -10.47 19.89
N ALA A 365 -16.49 -9.15 19.65
CA ALA A 365 -15.40 -8.28 20.07
C ALA A 365 -15.23 -8.26 21.61
N GLN A 366 -16.34 -8.26 22.35
CA GLN A 366 -16.31 -8.38 23.82
C GLN A 366 -15.72 -9.72 24.27
N ASN A 367 -16.06 -10.82 23.63
CA ASN A 367 -15.49 -12.14 23.92
C ASN A 367 -13.98 -12.21 23.61
N GLU A 368 -13.51 -11.40 22.63
CA GLU A 368 -12.08 -11.27 22.27
C GLU A 368 -11.35 -10.18 23.09
N GLY A 369 -12.02 -9.53 24.05
CA GLY A 369 -11.40 -8.62 25.01
C GLY A 369 -11.72 -7.13 24.83
N LEU A 370 -12.68 -6.75 23.98
CA LEU A 370 -13.20 -5.38 23.96
C LEU A 370 -14.03 -5.16 25.24
N THR A 371 -13.64 -4.20 26.08
CA THR A 371 -14.38 -3.84 27.29
C THR A 371 -15.31 -2.66 27.03
N ILE A 372 -16.61 -2.86 27.30
CA ILE A 372 -17.64 -1.81 27.18
C ILE A 372 -18.32 -1.66 28.53
N GLY A 373 -18.41 -0.44 29.05
CA GLY A 373 -19.03 -0.12 30.34
C GLY A 373 -18.26 0.91 31.14
N GLU A 374 -18.28 0.79 32.47
CA GLU A 374 -17.54 1.65 33.40
C GLU A 374 -16.20 1.00 33.76
N GLY A 375 -15.09 1.73 33.60
CA GLY A 375 -13.73 1.27 33.93
C GLY A 375 -12.65 2.07 33.19
N GLU A 376 -11.42 2.11 33.74
CA GLU A 376 -10.31 2.90 33.17
C GLU A 376 -9.93 2.49 31.73
N ASP A 377 -10.10 1.20 31.37
CA ASP A 377 -9.76 0.64 30.05
C ASP A 377 -11.02 0.25 29.26
N SER A 378 -12.19 0.80 29.58
CA SER A 378 -13.45 0.48 28.91
C SER A 378 -13.96 1.64 28.08
N PHE A 379 -14.66 1.31 27.01
CA PHE A 379 -15.35 2.27 26.16
C PHE A 379 -16.83 2.40 26.58
N SER A 380 -17.32 3.63 26.60
CA SER A 380 -18.75 3.88 26.86
C SER A 380 -19.61 3.46 25.66
N MET A 381 -20.90 3.22 25.92
CA MET A 381 -21.86 2.95 24.84
C MET A 381 -22.01 4.13 23.86
N ASP A 382 -21.76 5.35 24.31
CA ASP A 382 -21.79 6.54 23.44
C ASP A 382 -20.62 6.51 22.44
N GLU A 383 -19.40 6.15 22.88
CA GLU A 383 -18.25 5.96 21.98
C GLU A 383 -18.48 4.82 20.98
N VAL A 384 -19.07 3.71 21.42
CA VAL A 384 -19.47 2.59 20.56
C VAL A 384 -20.47 3.06 19.51
N ASN A 385 -21.48 3.85 19.89
CA ASN A 385 -22.50 4.34 18.97
C ASN A 385 -21.94 5.38 17.98
N GLN A 386 -21.02 6.25 18.41
CA GLN A 386 -20.34 7.21 17.54
C GLN A 386 -19.44 6.49 16.52
N ALA A 387 -18.74 5.45 16.93
CA ALA A 387 -17.85 4.67 16.07
C ALA A 387 -18.57 3.70 15.13
N ARG A 388 -19.88 3.47 15.34
CA ARG A 388 -20.64 2.39 14.68
C ARG A 388 -20.54 2.45 13.16
N SER A 389 -20.79 3.59 12.53
CA SER A 389 -20.76 3.73 11.07
C SER A 389 -19.38 3.38 10.48
N THR A 390 -18.32 3.84 11.15
CA THR A 390 -16.94 3.54 10.76
C THR A 390 -16.64 2.05 10.89
N MET A 391 -17.05 1.43 12.00
CA MET A 391 -16.86 0.00 12.22
C MET A 391 -17.68 -0.85 11.25
N GLU A 392 -18.91 -0.45 10.93
CA GLU A 392 -19.74 -1.12 9.91
C GLU A 392 -19.07 -1.07 8.53
N THR A 393 -18.42 0.05 8.19
CA THR A 393 -17.65 0.17 6.93
C THR A 393 -16.40 -0.72 6.95
N ILE A 394 -15.68 -0.80 8.06
CA ILE A 394 -14.54 -1.73 8.22
C ILE A 394 -15.00 -3.19 8.09
N ILE A 395 -16.12 -3.56 8.70
CA ILE A 395 -16.73 -4.90 8.57
C ILE A 395 -17.08 -5.18 7.11
N LYS A 396 -17.74 -4.25 6.42
CA LYS A 396 -18.06 -4.38 4.99
C LYS A 396 -16.80 -4.53 4.14
N ALA A 397 -15.76 -3.74 4.38
CA ALA A 397 -14.50 -3.82 3.67
C ALA A 397 -13.81 -5.19 3.87
N ARG A 398 -13.82 -5.73 5.10
CA ARG A 398 -13.32 -7.07 5.40
C ARG A 398 -14.13 -8.17 4.71
N MET A 399 -15.44 -7.98 4.62
CA MET A 399 -16.30 -8.92 3.88
C MET A 399 -16.03 -8.88 2.38
N ALA A 400 -15.89 -7.67 1.80
CA ALA A 400 -15.51 -7.50 0.39
C ALA A 400 -14.18 -8.20 0.08
N GLN A 401 -13.16 -7.97 0.91
CA GLN A 401 -11.86 -8.64 0.80
C GLN A 401 -11.97 -10.17 0.80
N ARG A 402 -12.91 -10.70 1.57
CA ARG A 402 -13.11 -12.15 1.74
C ARG A 402 -13.89 -12.77 0.60
N LEU A 403 -14.80 -12.02 -0.02
CA LEU A 403 -15.65 -12.47 -1.13
C LEU A 403 -14.96 -12.35 -2.48
N PHE A 404 -14.27 -11.23 -2.73
CA PHE A 404 -13.86 -10.82 -4.08
C PHE A 404 -12.34 -10.73 -4.28
N ARG A 405 -11.49 -10.91 -3.32
CA ARG A 405 -10.04 -10.73 -3.29
C ARG A 405 -9.62 -9.51 -2.47
N SER A 406 -8.31 -9.41 -2.21
CA SER A 406 -7.72 -8.35 -1.36
C SER A 406 -7.95 -6.94 -1.90
N GLU A 407 -8.02 -6.77 -3.21
CA GLU A 407 -8.24 -5.50 -3.89
C GLU A 407 -9.61 -4.87 -3.58
N ALA A 408 -10.64 -5.70 -3.32
CA ALA A 408 -11.99 -5.23 -3.01
C ALA A 408 -12.13 -4.54 -1.62
N TRP A 409 -11.08 -4.60 -0.80
CA TRP A 409 -10.99 -3.81 0.43
C TRP A 409 -11.04 -2.31 0.16
N TYR A 410 -10.25 -1.85 -0.81
CA TYR A 410 -10.00 -0.42 -1.04
C TYR A 410 -11.24 0.37 -1.48
N PRO A 411 -12.09 -0.08 -2.42
CA PRO A 411 -13.28 0.65 -2.81
C PRO A 411 -14.26 0.92 -1.67
N VAL A 412 -14.22 0.11 -0.62
CA VAL A 412 -15.05 0.30 0.58
C VAL A 412 -14.32 1.16 1.62
N PHE A 413 -13.07 0.82 1.94
CA PHE A 413 -12.31 1.49 2.99
C PHE A 413 -11.98 2.95 2.64
N ASN A 414 -11.65 3.22 1.38
CA ASN A 414 -11.27 4.54 0.90
C ASN A 414 -12.42 5.56 0.94
N GLN A 415 -13.66 5.13 1.12
CA GLN A 415 -14.80 6.04 1.36
C GLN A 415 -14.70 6.79 2.71
N MET A 416 -13.85 6.31 3.61
CA MET A 416 -13.61 6.94 4.92
C MET A 416 -12.21 7.58 5.01
N ASP A 417 -11.42 7.54 3.93
CA ASP A 417 -10.04 8.01 3.95
C ASP A 417 -9.98 9.54 3.79
N PRO A 418 -9.67 10.30 4.85
CA PRO A 418 -9.69 11.76 4.81
C PRO A 418 -8.66 12.34 3.84
N VAL A 419 -7.57 11.62 3.58
CA VAL A 419 -6.55 12.07 2.60
C VAL A 419 -7.09 11.99 1.18
N ILE A 420 -7.85 10.94 0.86
CA ILE A 420 -8.50 10.80 -0.46
C ILE A 420 -9.61 11.83 -0.60
N GLU A 421 -10.42 12.02 0.44
CA GLU A 421 -11.48 13.04 0.43
C GLU A 421 -10.91 14.43 0.15
N GLU A 422 -9.85 14.82 0.86
CA GLU A 422 -9.20 16.12 0.64
C GLU A 422 -8.52 16.19 -0.74
N ALA A 423 -7.83 15.13 -1.18
CA ALA A 423 -7.21 15.06 -2.49
C ALA A 423 -8.24 15.27 -3.63
N MET A 424 -9.46 14.74 -3.48
CA MET A 424 -10.53 14.92 -4.47
C MET A 424 -10.96 16.39 -4.62
N LEU A 425 -10.73 17.24 -3.62
CA LEU A 425 -11.01 18.68 -3.67
C LEU A 425 -9.89 19.49 -4.36
N LEU A 426 -8.69 18.91 -4.53
CA LEU A 426 -7.51 19.62 -5.01
C LEU A 426 -7.32 19.58 -6.54
N TRP A 427 -8.26 19.02 -7.31
CA TRP A 427 -8.08 18.86 -8.77
C TRP A 427 -7.87 20.18 -9.53
N SER A 428 -8.45 21.29 -9.07
CA SER A 428 -8.20 22.59 -9.68
C SER A 428 -6.74 23.02 -9.56
N GLU A 429 -6.14 22.78 -8.40
CA GLU A 429 -4.73 23.07 -8.11
C GLU A 429 -3.82 22.10 -8.86
N ALA A 430 -4.13 20.80 -8.85
CA ALA A 430 -3.39 19.79 -9.60
C ALA A 430 -3.38 20.07 -11.11
N ASN A 431 -4.51 20.47 -11.69
CA ASN A 431 -4.58 20.84 -13.10
C ASN A 431 -3.71 22.06 -13.44
N SER A 432 -3.60 23.02 -12.51
CA SER A 432 -2.73 24.18 -12.68
C SER A 432 -1.25 23.76 -12.72
N ILE A 433 -0.82 22.84 -11.88
CA ILE A 433 0.55 22.28 -11.88
C ILE A 433 0.79 21.52 -13.18
N ASN A 434 -0.08 20.59 -13.53
CA ASN A 434 0.07 19.75 -14.73
C ASN A 434 0.08 20.55 -16.05
N SER A 435 -0.61 21.71 -16.11
CA SER A 435 -0.61 22.56 -17.30
C SER A 435 0.70 23.34 -17.50
N LEU A 436 1.55 23.42 -16.48
CA LEU A 436 2.87 24.02 -16.55
C LEU A 436 3.90 23.08 -17.20
N GLY A 437 3.64 21.76 -17.17
CA GLY A 437 4.55 20.74 -17.70
C GLY A 437 4.36 20.41 -19.19
N ASN A 438 3.43 21.07 -19.87
CA ASN A 438 3.13 20.85 -21.31
C ASN A 438 3.69 21.94 -22.21
#